data_f35f30fc5e52d64a07f3b504c33421e2
#
_entry.id   f35f30fc5e52d64a07f3b504c33421e2
#
_cell.length_a   1.000
_cell.length_b   1.000
_cell.length_c   1.000
_cell.angle_alpha   90.00
_cell.angle_beta   90.00
_cell.angle_gamma   90.00
#
_symmetry.space_group_name_H-M   'P 1'
#
loop_
_entity.id
_entity.type
_entity.pdbx_description
1 polymer ?
#
loop_
_entity_poly.entity_id
_entity_poly.type
_entity_poly.pdbx_seq_one_letter_code
_entity_poly.pdbx_strand_id
1 'polypeptide(L)'
;MSEDTLRYSVNTFKSAGDRTIGDLLKKLPGIEVTESGSIKYNGEPINKFYIEGLDLLENRYGVATNNVPVDAVQNVEVIENHQPIKSIKGMVSSAQAAINLKLKDDKMSRPIGGVRAGGGYAGEVNWLLESFAMQASRQWQTMLMYKTNNSGQDIAAELNEHSISLKELQTSDSERTRELITKPSFGTPPIEKERFLFNNTHAASVNNLWKTGADSQLRLNINYLNDTQSENTLRVSEYFLPDSSLRIIENNDLTNRQQALDGALAYTDNSVKHYLENTLKWKFTGDKYKANTTFNNNTINQKYDPQNTLIENQLNYLKRNNEKIFNIGSFVAFSDQSEKLEVIQNKASEMQTIHS
;
A
#
# COMPACT_ATOMS: atom_id res chain seq x y z
N MET A 1 14.41 -5.64 27.05
CA MET A 1 14.98 -4.37 26.59
C MET A 1 13.98 -3.29 26.91
N SER A 2 14.42 -2.14 27.41
CA SER A 2 13.57 -0.96 27.58
C SER A 2 13.33 -0.32 26.19
N GLU A 3 12.15 0.28 25.98
CA GLU A 3 11.96 1.13 24.83
C GLU A 3 12.75 2.41 25.03
N ASP A 4 13.65 2.72 24.09
CA ASP A 4 14.35 3.99 24.04
C ASP A 4 13.74 4.84 22.91
N THR A 5 13.60 6.14 23.17
CA THR A 5 13.01 7.05 22.19
C THR A 5 14.06 8.07 21.76
N LEU A 6 14.41 8.00 20.47
CA LEU A 6 15.23 9.01 19.82
C LEU A 6 14.32 10.10 19.25
N ARG A 7 14.61 11.35 19.54
CA ARG A 7 13.82 12.48 19.07
C ARG A 7 14.62 13.35 18.11
N TYR A 8 14.13 13.51 16.91
CA TYR A 8 14.70 14.35 15.87
C TYR A 8 13.86 15.61 15.66
N SER A 9 14.46 16.79 15.85
CA SER A 9 13.76 18.05 15.53
C SER A 9 13.70 18.25 14.01
N VAL A 10 12.51 18.47 13.48
CA VAL A 10 12.30 18.71 12.05
C VAL A 10 13.12 19.92 11.56
N ASN A 11 13.18 20.99 12.35
CA ASN A 11 13.92 22.21 11.97
C ASN A 11 15.42 21.98 11.75
N THR A 12 16.01 20.96 12.40
CA THR A 12 17.44 20.66 12.28
C THR A 12 17.77 19.94 10.97
N PHE A 13 16.86 19.09 10.48
CA PHE A 13 17.12 18.23 9.32
C PHE A 13 16.41 18.69 8.04
N LYS A 14 15.41 19.58 8.16
CA LYS A 14 14.65 20.09 7.04
C LYS A 14 15.51 20.94 6.11
N SER A 15 15.36 20.71 4.79
CA SER A 15 15.91 21.56 3.71
C SER A 15 14.79 22.30 2.98
N ALA A 16 15.15 23.32 2.20
CA ALA A 16 14.19 24.16 1.47
C ALA A 16 13.35 23.38 0.42
N GLY A 17 13.85 22.24 -0.07
CA GLY A 17 13.17 21.40 -1.04
C GLY A 17 12.22 20.35 -0.42
N ASP A 18 12.23 20.16 0.90
CA ASP A 18 11.42 19.14 1.54
C ASP A 18 9.97 19.58 1.60
N ARG A 19 9.10 18.75 1.09
CA ARG A 19 7.66 19.02 1.04
C ARG A 19 6.89 18.12 2.01
N THR A 20 7.24 16.85 2.02
CA THR A 20 6.56 15.82 2.83
C THR A 20 7.46 15.30 3.93
N ILE A 21 6.85 14.63 4.89
CA ILE A 21 7.62 14.01 5.97
C ILE A 21 8.55 12.91 5.44
N GLY A 22 8.19 12.25 4.32
CA GLY A 22 9.06 11.28 3.66
C GLY A 22 10.38 11.86 3.18
N ASP A 23 10.38 13.10 2.69
CA ASP A 23 11.61 13.80 2.27
C ASP A 23 12.56 14.04 3.46
N LEU A 24 12.00 14.37 4.62
CA LEU A 24 12.76 14.54 5.85
C LEU A 24 13.27 13.20 6.38
N LEU A 25 12.43 12.18 6.44
CA LEU A 25 12.76 10.86 6.98
C LEU A 25 13.96 10.24 6.29
N LYS A 26 14.11 10.41 4.96
CA LYS A 26 15.28 9.96 4.18
C LYS A 26 16.61 10.53 4.64
N LYS A 27 16.60 11.61 5.43
CA LYS A 27 17.80 12.29 5.94
C LYS A 27 18.14 11.93 7.38
N LEU A 28 17.23 11.24 8.07
CA LEU A 28 17.45 10.86 9.46
C LEU A 28 18.35 9.62 9.54
N PRO A 29 19.29 9.59 10.51
CA PRO A 29 20.19 8.46 10.68
C PRO A 29 19.44 7.13 10.86
N GLY A 30 19.86 6.10 10.11
CA GLY A 30 19.31 4.76 10.19
C GLY A 30 17.94 4.58 9.56
N ILE A 31 17.34 5.62 8.97
CA ILE A 31 16.03 5.54 8.32
C ILE A 31 16.18 5.46 6.80
N GLU A 32 15.52 4.48 6.21
CA GLU A 32 15.37 4.31 4.76
C GLU A 32 13.90 4.46 4.40
N VAL A 33 13.59 5.20 3.34
CA VAL A 33 12.21 5.40 2.85
C VAL A 33 12.16 5.12 1.36
N THR A 34 11.29 4.20 0.95
CA THR A 34 11.03 3.89 -0.45
C THR A 34 10.10 4.93 -1.10
N GLU A 35 9.95 4.89 -2.43
CA GLU A 35 9.00 5.74 -3.17
C GLU A 35 7.54 5.49 -2.75
N SER A 36 7.18 4.24 -2.44
CA SER A 36 5.85 3.90 -1.92
C SER A 36 5.60 4.41 -0.50
N GLY A 37 6.60 4.99 0.17
CA GLY A 37 6.51 5.47 1.54
C GLY A 37 6.78 4.41 2.61
N SER A 38 7.25 3.22 2.23
CA SER A 38 7.67 2.19 3.19
C SER A 38 8.93 2.63 3.93
N ILE A 39 8.98 2.38 5.23
CA ILE A 39 10.05 2.83 6.12
C ILE A 39 10.75 1.63 6.74
N LYS A 40 12.09 1.68 6.72
CA LYS A 40 12.95 0.78 7.49
C LYS A 40 13.78 1.60 8.47
N TYR A 41 14.07 1.01 9.61
CA TYR A 41 15.01 1.55 10.61
C TYR A 41 16.11 0.53 10.85
N ASN A 42 17.37 0.92 10.63
CA ASN A 42 18.55 0.05 10.70
C ASN A 42 18.41 -1.25 9.85
N GLY A 43 17.79 -1.13 8.67
CA GLY A 43 17.54 -2.26 7.74
C GLY A 43 16.27 -3.05 7.99
N GLU A 44 15.61 -2.91 9.17
CA GLU A 44 14.40 -3.62 9.54
C GLU A 44 13.14 -2.76 9.31
N PRO A 45 12.03 -3.33 8.78
CA PRO A 45 10.78 -2.62 8.64
C PRO A 45 10.25 -2.15 10.00
N ILE A 46 9.69 -0.94 10.05
CA ILE A 46 9.01 -0.46 11.25
C ILE A 46 7.72 -1.26 11.51
N ASN A 47 7.36 -1.45 12.78
CA ASN A 47 6.14 -2.17 13.15
C ASN A 47 4.92 -1.27 13.32
N LYS A 48 5.11 0.04 13.60
CA LYS A 48 4.01 1.00 13.73
C LYS A 48 4.43 2.41 13.28
N PHE A 49 3.44 3.13 12.75
CA PHE A 49 3.55 4.53 12.41
C PHE A 49 2.44 5.33 13.11
N TYR A 50 2.82 6.23 13.99
CA TYR A 50 1.90 7.01 14.80
C TYR A 50 1.88 8.48 14.38
N ILE A 51 0.73 9.10 14.53
CA ILE A 51 0.58 10.55 14.53
C ILE A 51 0.00 10.93 15.89
N GLU A 52 0.74 11.72 16.68
CA GLU A 52 0.37 12.06 18.06
C GLU A 52 0.08 10.83 18.94
N GLY A 53 0.81 9.73 18.70
CA GLY A 53 0.66 8.48 19.44
C GLY A 53 -0.54 7.62 19.06
N LEU A 54 -1.26 7.96 17.97
CA LEU A 54 -2.40 7.19 17.46
C LEU A 54 -2.06 6.54 16.12
N ASP A 55 -2.44 5.28 15.93
CA ASP A 55 -2.21 4.47 14.74
C ASP A 55 -3.40 4.62 13.76
N LEU A 56 -3.43 5.74 13.03
CA LEU A 56 -4.51 6.06 12.08
C LEU A 56 -4.52 5.13 10.85
N LEU A 57 -3.35 4.77 10.34
CA LEU A 57 -3.18 4.17 9.00
C LEU A 57 -2.83 2.68 9.04
N GLU A 58 -2.55 2.14 10.23
CA GLU A 58 -2.06 0.77 10.39
C GLU A 58 -0.81 0.51 9.54
N ASN A 59 -0.89 -0.41 8.60
CA ASN A 59 0.22 -0.79 7.73
C ASN A 59 0.34 0.08 6.46
N ARG A 60 -0.64 0.98 6.19
CA ARG A 60 -0.68 1.85 4.99
C ARG A 60 -0.14 3.25 5.25
N TYR A 61 0.88 3.34 6.06
CA TYR A 61 1.50 4.62 6.43
C TYR A 61 2.21 5.34 5.28
N GLY A 62 2.38 4.72 4.12
CA GLY A 62 2.81 5.37 2.88
C GLY A 62 1.97 6.60 2.53
N VAL A 63 0.66 6.53 2.80
CA VAL A 63 -0.26 7.67 2.63
C VAL A 63 0.19 8.86 3.49
N ALA A 64 0.62 8.66 4.74
CA ALA A 64 1.14 9.76 5.58
C ALA A 64 2.54 10.18 5.14
N THR A 65 3.43 9.22 4.90
CA THR A 65 4.83 9.48 4.54
C THR A 65 4.94 10.38 3.33
N ASN A 66 4.11 10.13 2.30
CA ASN A 66 4.17 10.86 1.03
C ASN A 66 3.28 12.11 0.98
N ASN A 67 2.44 12.36 1.99
CA ASN A 67 1.46 13.45 1.90
C ASN A 67 1.48 14.43 3.10
N VAL A 68 1.89 14.01 4.30
CA VAL A 68 1.94 14.92 5.46
C VAL A 68 3.01 15.99 5.22
N PRO A 69 2.64 17.29 5.22
CA PRO A 69 3.61 18.36 5.02
C PRO A 69 4.65 18.38 6.13
N VAL A 70 5.93 18.48 5.76
CA VAL A 70 7.03 18.57 6.72
C VAL A 70 6.86 19.75 7.67
N ASP A 71 6.26 20.85 7.21
CA ASP A 71 5.98 22.05 7.99
C ASP A 71 4.96 21.86 9.11
N ALA A 72 4.16 20.83 9.05
CA ALA A 72 3.16 20.53 10.08
C ALA A 72 3.80 19.79 11.28
N VAL A 73 4.96 19.17 11.09
CA VAL A 73 5.60 18.32 12.09
C VAL A 73 6.67 19.10 12.85
N GLN A 74 6.71 18.93 14.16
CA GLN A 74 7.70 19.52 15.06
C GLN A 74 8.88 18.57 15.28
N ASN A 75 8.57 17.30 15.62
CA ASN A 75 9.57 16.28 15.90
C ASN A 75 9.15 14.94 15.27
N VAL A 76 10.14 14.15 14.93
CA VAL A 76 10.02 12.73 14.62
C VAL A 76 10.61 11.96 15.80
N GLU A 77 9.84 11.07 16.38
CA GLU A 77 10.26 10.16 17.44
C GLU A 77 10.44 8.77 16.85
N VAL A 78 11.62 8.18 17.02
CA VAL A 78 11.90 6.77 16.71
C VAL A 78 11.89 6.02 18.04
N ILE A 79 10.95 5.11 18.20
CA ILE A 79 10.76 4.31 19.40
C ILE A 79 11.39 2.96 19.13
N GLU A 80 12.59 2.73 19.67
CA GLU A 80 13.30 1.46 19.51
C GLU A 80 12.71 0.35 20.38
N ASN A 81 12.87 -0.89 19.95
CA ASN A 81 12.35 -2.09 20.65
C ASN A 81 10.85 -1.98 20.98
N HIS A 82 10.10 -1.38 20.04
CA HIS A 82 8.72 -1.01 20.26
C HIS A 82 7.80 -2.25 20.35
N GLN A 83 7.10 -2.39 21.50
CA GLN A 83 6.04 -3.38 21.70
C GLN A 83 4.67 -2.69 21.66
N PRO A 84 3.88 -2.86 20.57
CA PRO A 84 2.60 -2.18 20.41
C PRO A 84 1.51 -2.63 21.39
N ILE A 85 1.61 -3.85 21.94
CA ILE A 85 0.61 -4.43 22.84
C ILE A 85 1.06 -4.21 24.29
N LYS A 86 0.36 -3.31 25.02
CA LYS A 86 0.72 -2.92 26.40
C LYS A 86 0.74 -4.07 27.38
N SER A 87 -0.16 -5.03 27.24
CA SER A 87 -0.31 -6.14 28.20
C SER A 87 0.87 -7.13 28.19
N ILE A 88 1.63 -7.20 27.11
CA ILE A 88 2.83 -8.06 26.99
C ILE A 88 4.15 -7.27 27.02
N LYS A 89 4.07 -5.94 27.16
CA LYS A 89 5.24 -5.10 27.28
C LYS A 89 6.09 -5.53 28.50
N GLY A 90 7.39 -5.71 28.26
CA GLY A 90 8.34 -6.21 29.25
C GLY A 90 8.39 -7.75 29.39
N MET A 91 7.48 -8.48 28.74
CA MET A 91 7.50 -9.96 28.69
C MET A 91 8.00 -10.47 27.33
N VAL A 92 7.60 -9.79 26.26
CA VAL A 92 8.01 -10.09 24.89
C VAL A 92 8.78 -8.90 24.35
N SER A 93 10.01 -9.13 23.93
CA SER A 93 10.84 -8.10 23.28
C SER A 93 10.48 -8.02 21.79
N SER A 94 10.51 -6.81 21.25
CA SER A 94 10.47 -6.54 19.80
C SER A 94 11.83 -5.97 19.39
N ALA A 95 12.36 -6.41 18.25
CA ALA A 95 13.55 -5.80 17.64
C ALA A 95 13.19 -4.65 16.68
N GLN A 96 11.89 -4.46 16.40
CA GLN A 96 11.42 -3.46 15.46
C GLN A 96 11.21 -2.10 16.15
N ALA A 97 11.36 -1.05 15.36
CA ALA A 97 11.06 0.30 15.82
C ALA A 97 9.66 0.75 15.37
N ALA A 98 9.14 1.78 16.03
CA ALA A 98 8.01 2.57 15.58
C ALA A 98 8.42 4.01 15.31
N ILE A 99 7.70 4.67 14.41
CA ILE A 99 7.83 6.11 14.17
C ILE A 99 6.60 6.82 14.72
N ASN A 100 6.82 7.93 15.41
CA ASN A 100 5.75 8.80 15.89
C ASN A 100 6.00 10.26 15.45
N LEU A 101 5.05 10.81 14.72
CA LEU A 101 5.07 12.21 14.33
C LEU A 101 4.44 13.07 15.41
N LYS A 102 5.17 14.06 15.89
CA LYS A 102 4.68 15.11 16.77
C LYS A 102 4.38 16.36 15.95
N LEU A 103 3.14 16.78 15.92
CA LEU A 103 2.71 17.97 15.21
C LEU A 103 3.12 19.22 15.97
N LYS A 104 3.22 20.34 15.27
CA LYS A 104 3.38 21.67 15.91
C LYS A 104 2.08 22.02 16.67
N ASP A 105 2.21 22.76 17.78
CA ASP A 105 1.06 23.12 18.62
C ASP A 105 -0.01 23.91 17.85
N ASP A 106 0.41 24.80 16.93
CA ASP A 106 -0.48 25.58 16.09
C ASP A 106 -1.18 24.74 14.99
N LYS A 107 -0.74 23.52 14.75
CA LYS A 107 -1.33 22.55 13.80
C LYS A 107 -2.23 21.52 14.47
N MET A 108 -2.09 21.37 15.79
CA MET A 108 -2.96 20.46 16.54
C MET A 108 -4.41 20.88 16.44
N SER A 109 -5.30 19.92 16.12
CA SER A 109 -6.75 20.13 15.96
C SER A 109 -7.16 21.13 14.87
N ARG A 110 -6.23 21.55 14.00
CA ARG A 110 -6.50 22.37 12.84
C ARG A 110 -6.39 21.57 11.55
N PRO A 111 -7.16 21.90 10.51
CA PRO A 111 -6.98 21.30 9.19
C PRO A 111 -5.59 21.59 8.64
N ILE A 112 -4.91 20.56 8.15
CA ILE A 112 -3.63 20.60 7.46
C ILE A 112 -3.89 20.00 6.08
N GLY A 113 -3.43 20.63 5.02
CA GLY A 113 -3.62 20.06 3.69
C GLY A 113 -3.01 20.90 2.61
N GLY A 114 -3.13 20.40 1.40
CA GLY A 114 -2.64 21.06 0.21
C GLY A 114 -3.19 20.44 -1.07
N VAL A 115 -3.07 21.20 -2.14
CA VAL A 115 -3.40 20.76 -3.49
C VAL A 115 -2.20 21.05 -4.38
N ARG A 116 -1.81 20.08 -5.20
CA ARG A 116 -0.81 20.23 -6.26
C ARG A 116 -1.47 19.85 -7.57
N ALA A 117 -1.36 20.73 -8.57
CA ALA A 117 -1.82 20.47 -9.92
C ALA A 117 -0.69 20.77 -10.90
N GLY A 118 -0.58 19.97 -11.92
CA GLY A 118 0.36 20.13 -13.02
C GLY A 118 -0.26 19.68 -14.33
N GLY A 119 0.22 20.24 -15.43
CA GLY A 119 -0.19 19.86 -16.76
C GLY A 119 0.90 20.14 -17.77
N GLY A 120 0.90 19.37 -18.86
CA GLY A 120 1.89 19.48 -19.93
C GLY A 120 1.38 18.85 -21.23
N TYR A 121 2.19 18.97 -22.26
CA TYR A 121 1.94 18.34 -23.54
C TYR A 121 3.22 17.67 -24.06
N ALA A 122 3.14 16.36 -24.30
CA ALA A 122 4.23 15.57 -24.85
C ALA A 122 3.67 14.56 -25.89
N GLY A 123 3.08 15.11 -26.97
CA GLY A 123 2.33 14.33 -27.95
C GLY A 123 0.88 14.07 -27.52
N GLU A 124 0.61 14.04 -26.24
CA GLU A 124 -0.71 13.98 -25.61
C GLU A 124 -0.77 14.93 -24.41
N VAL A 125 -1.97 15.21 -23.91
CA VAL A 125 -2.16 16.03 -22.72
C VAL A 125 -1.82 15.22 -21.49
N ASN A 126 -0.83 15.67 -20.71
CA ASN A 126 -0.46 15.07 -19.44
C ASN A 126 -0.98 15.94 -18.29
N TRP A 127 -1.44 15.30 -17.22
CA TRP A 127 -1.92 15.96 -16.01
C TRP A 127 -1.47 15.26 -14.73
N LEU A 128 -1.45 16.02 -13.67
CA LEU A 128 -1.24 15.59 -12.32
C LEU A 128 -2.13 16.43 -11.40
N LEU A 129 -2.90 15.78 -10.54
CA LEU A 129 -3.62 16.42 -9.43
C LEU A 129 -3.45 15.59 -8.18
N GLU A 130 -2.95 16.22 -7.14
CA GLU A 130 -2.85 15.65 -5.80
C GLU A 130 -3.55 16.55 -4.81
N SER A 131 -4.42 15.99 -4.00
CA SER A 131 -5.06 16.68 -2.89
C SER A 131 -4.94 15.85 -1.62
N PHE A 132 -4.63 16.53 -0.55
CA PHE A 132 -4.45 15.94 0.76
C PHE A 132 -5.04 16.86 1.82
N ALA A 133 -5.75 16.30 2.77
CA ALA A 133 -6.24 17.00 3.94
C ALA A 133 -6.19 16.07 5.15
N MET A 134 -5.75 16.61 6.28
CA MET A 134 -5.81 15.90 7.55
C MET A 134 -6.17 16.85 8.69
N GLN A 135 -6.76 16.30 9.72
CA GLN A 135 -6.95 16.95 11.00
C GLN A 135 -6.69 15.92 12.10
N ALA A 136 -5.80 16.26 13.02
CA ALA A 136 -5.42 15.37 14.10
C ALA A 136 -5.65 16.05 15.45
N SER A 137 -6.38 15.39 16.34
CA SER A 137 -6.56 15.75 17.73
C SER A 137 -6.18 14.57 18.63
N ARG A 138 -6.19 14.77 19.94
CA ARG A 138 -5.95 13.68 20.90
C ARG A 138 -7.09 12.68 21.00
N GLN A 139 -8.27 13.00 20.48
CA GLN A 139 -9.47 12.17 20.57
C GLN A 139 -9.92 11.60 19.24
N TRP A 140 -9.62 12.26 18.14
CA TRP A 140 -9.97 11.82 16.80
C TRP A 140 -8.98 12.35 15.77
N GLN A 141 -8.82 11.58 14.72
CA GLN A 141 -7.98 11.92 13.57
C GLN A 141 -8.71 11.56 12.28
N THR A 142 -8.56 12.41 11.28
CA THR A 142 -9.07 12.20 9.92
C THR A 142 -7.95 12.51 8.92
N MET A 143 -7.82 11.68 7.89
CA MET A 143 -6.90 11.89 6.79
C MET A 143 -7.58 11.51 5.48
N LEU A 144 -7.56 12.42 4.53
CA LEU A 144 -8.15 12.29 3.21
C LEU A 144 -7.07 12.50 2.15
N MET A 145 -7.05 11.65 1.15
CA MET A 145 -6.16 11.77 -0.01
C MET A 145 -6.97 11.49 -1.29
N TYR A 146 -6.74 12.30 -2.32
CA TYR A 146 -7.13 11.99 -3.69
C TYR A 146 -6.02 12.39 -4.63
N LYS A 147 -5.59 11.46 -5.48
CA LYS A 147 -4.56 11.69 -6.49
C LYS A 147 -5.01 11.14 -7.83
N THR A 148 -4.68 11.85 -8.90
CA THR A 148 -4.84 11.38 -10.27
C THR A 148 -3.71 11.87 -11.15
N ASN A 149 -3.24 11.03 -12.05
CA ASN A 149 -2.27 11.41 -13.07
C ASN A 149 -2.28 10.45 -14.27
N ASN A 150 -1.69 10.92 -15.37
CA ASN A 150 -1.25 10.12 -16.52
C ASN A 150 0.21 10.40 -16.88
N SER A 151 1.02 10.82 -15.90
CA SER A 151 2.40 11.30 -16.10
C SER A 151 3.48 10.27 -15.73
N GLY A 152 3.12 8.98 -15.59
CA GLY A 152 4.04 7.91 -15.25
C GLY A 152 4.31 7.73 -13.76
N GLN A 153 3.73 8.54 -12.86
CA GLN A 153 3.90 8.36 -11.42
C GLN A 153 3.02 7.22 -10.89
N ASP A 154 3.63 6.29 -10.18
CA ASP A 154 2.94 5.17 -9.56
C ASP A 154 2.32 5.54 -8.21
N ILE A 155 1.12 6.12 -8.25
CA ILE A 155 0.36 6.48 -7.05
C ILE A 155 -0.20 5.23 -6.35
N ALA A 156 -0.48 4.16 -7.08
CA ALA A 156 -1.06 2.93 -6.53
C ALA A 156 -0.18 2.33 -5.43
N ALA A 157 1.14 2.48 -5.56
CA ALA A 157 2.10 1.97 -4.59
C ALA A 157 1.96 2.59 -3.17
N GLU A 158 1.41 3.81 -3.05
CA GLU A 158 1.18 4.46 -1.76
C GLU A 158 0.07 3.78 -0.93
N LEU A 159 -0.86 3.09 -1.61
CA LEU A 159 -1.97 2.37 -0.96
C LEU A 159 -1.59 0.95 -0.52
N ASN A 160 -0.37 0.50 -0.80
CA ASN A 160 0.11 -0.82 -0.40
C ASN A 160 0.30 -0.90 1.12
N GLU A 161 0.11 -2.09 1.66
CA GLU A 161 0.49 -2.40 3.04
C GLU A 161 2.00 -2.59 3.13
N HIS A 162 2.67 -1.92 4.09
CA HIS A 162 4.13 -1.86 4.18
C HIS A 162 4.72 -2.71 5.31
N SER A 163 3.90 -3.20 6.22
CA SER A 163 4.33 -4.12 7.26
C SER A 163 3.41 -5.33 7.29
N ILE A 164 4.00 -6.51 7.38
CA ILE A 164 3.27 -7.76 7.58
C ILE A 164 3.40 -8.09 9.06
N SER A 165 2.28 -8.16 9.77
CA SER A 165 2.30 -8.60 11.17
C SER A 165 2.56 -10.11 11.23
N LEU A 166 3.19 -10.60 12.32
CA LEU A 166 3.30 -12.04 12.58
C LEU A 166 1.93 -12.76 12.53
N LYS A 167 0.88 -12.03 12.79
CA LYS A 167 -0.51 -12.42 12.77
C LYS A 167 -1.02 -12.67 11.34
N GLU A 168 -0.64 -11.79 10.40
CA GLU A 168 -0.95 -11.94 8.97
C GLU A 168 -0.16 -13.09 8.35
N LEU A 169 1.06 -13.37 8.81
CA LEU A 169 1.81 -14.55 8.38
C LEU A 169 1.12 -15.87 8.77
N GLN A 170 0.38 -15.89 9.87
CA GLN A 170 -0.39 -17.08 10.29
C GLN A 170 -1.70 -17.24 9.51
N THR A 171 -2.25 -16.16 8.97
CA THR A 171 -3.50 -16.13 8.20
C THR A 171 -3.27 -16.01 6.68
N SER A 172 -2.02 -15.81 6.25
CA SER A 172 -1.66 -15.53 4.86
C SER A 172 -2.02 -16.61 3.84
N ASP A 173 -2.36 -17.82 4.29
CA ASP A 173 -2.87 -18.86 3.38
C ASP A 173 -4.28 -18.55 2.85
N SER A 174 -5.07 -17.70 3.54
CA SER A 174 -6.40 -17.28 3.08
C SER A 174 -6.36 -16.08 2.12
N GLU A 175 -5.34 -15.23 2.22
CA GLU A 175 -5.14 -14.09 1.32
C GLU A 175 -4.50 -14.47 -0.02
N ARG A 176 -4.00 -15.69 -0.17
CA ARG A 176 -3.52 -16.18 -1.46
C ARG A 176 -4.72 -16.42 -2.36
N THR A 177 -5.17 -15.36 -3.03
CA THR A 177 -5.88 -15.54 -4.30
C THR A 177 -5.04 -16.49 -5.14
N ARG A 178 -5.49 -17.73 -5.29
CA ARG A 178 -4.84 -18.65 -6.23
C ARG A 178 -5.04 -18.05 -7.60
N GLU A 179 -3.96 -17.58 -8.22
CA GLU A 179 -4.00 -17.29 -9.65
C GLU A 179 -4.22 -18.61 -10.36
N LEU A 180 -5.44 -18.81 -10.83
CA LEU A 180 -5.84 -20.01 -11.58
C LEU A 180 -5.34 -19.90 -13.01
N ILE A 181 -5.15 -18.67 -13.50
CA ILE A 181 -4.65 -18.35 -14.84
C ILE A 181 -3.49 -17.37 -14.70
N THR A 182 -2.38 -17.66 -15.38
CA THR A 182 -1.21 -16.75 -15.38
C THR A 182 -1.54 -15.45 -16.10
N LYS A 183 -1.33 -14.34 -15.43
CA LYS A 183 -1.55 -13.00 -16.00
C LYS A 183 -0.57 -12.74 -17.15
N PRO A 184 -1.03 -12.13 -18.24
CA PRO A 184 -0.12 -11.61 -19.25
C PRO A 184 0.78 -10.54 -18.64
N SER A 185 2.10 -10.71 -18.73
CA SER A 185 3.06 -9.68 -18.34
C SER A 185 4.28 -9.73 -19.25
N PHE A 186 4.88 -8.56 -19.50
CA PHE A 186 6.02 -8.44 -20.39
C PHE A 186 7.19 -7.94 -19.60
N GLY A 187 7.87 -8.17 -18.89
CA GLY A 187 9.08 -7.78 -18.18
C GLY A 187 9.22 -6.28 -17.93
N THR A 188 9.95 -5.96 -16.91
CA THR A 188 10.25 -4.57 -16.54
C THR A 188 11.56 -4.15 -17.20
N PRO A 189 11.59 -3.11 -18.02
CA PRO A 189 12.84 -2.61 -18.59
C PRO A 189 13.75 -2.04 -17.49
N PRO A 190 15.09 -2.06 -17.67
CA PRO A 190 16.06 -1.58 -16.68
C PRO A 190 16.21 -0.05 -16.73
N ILE A 191 15.09 0.67 -16.65
CA ILE A 191 15.02 2.13 -16.62
C ILE A 191 14.02 2.55 -15.53
N GLU A 192 14.06 3.81 -15.12
CA GLU A 192 13.13 4.37 -14.13
C GLU A 192 11.68 4.19 -14.58
N LYS A 193 10.81 3.84 -13.65
CA LYS A 193 9.41 3.46 -13.91
C LYS A 193 8.63 4.57 -14.61
N GLU A 194 8.86 5.82 -14.25
CA GLU A 194 8.23 7.00 -14.84
C GLU A 194 8.51 7.16 -16.33
N ARG A 195 9.57 6.52 -16.85
CA ARG A 195 9.97 6.60 -18.26
C ARG A 195 9.25 5.61 -19.16
N PHE A 196 8.64 4.57 -18.61
CA PHE A 196 7.94 3.53 -19.38
C PHE A 196 6.51 3.27 -18.90
N LEU A 197 6.11 3.80 -17.75
CA LEU A 197 4.76 3.64 -17.22
C LEU A 197 3.80 4.61 -17.92
N PHE A 198 2.99 4.09 -18.84
CA PHE A 198 1.86 4.81 -19.41
C PHE A 198 0.63 4.48 -18.59
N ASN A 199 0.26 5.37 -17.69
CA ASN A 199 -0.82 5.16 -16.74
C ASN A 199 -1.97 6.16 -16.92
N ASN A 200 -3.11 5.83 -16.34
CA ASN A 200 -4.21 6.73 -16.04
C ASN A 200 -4.79 6.29 -14.71
N THR A 201 -4.34 6.97 -13.65
CA THR A 201 -4.56 6.55 -12.28
C THR A 201 -5.49 7.50 -11.55
N HIS A 202 -6.44 6.93 -10.80
CA HIS A 202 -7.24 7.61 -9.79
C HIS A 202 -7.14 6.82 -8.50
N ALA A 203 -6.63 7.43 -7.45
CA ALA A 203 -6.48 6.85 -6.13
C ALA A 203 -7.11 7.74 -5.06
N ALA A 204 -7.87 7.17 -4.16
CA ALA A 204 -8.45 7.88 -3.02
C ALA A 204 -8.28 7.08 -1.74
N SER A 205 -8.08 7.77 -0.62
CA SER A 205 -7.98 7.17 0.70
C SER A 205 -8.71 8.03 1.72
N VAL A 206 -9.54 7.38 2.55
CA VAL A 206 -10.29 7.99 3.65
C VAL A 206 -9.98 7.22 4.92
N ASN A 207 -9.37 7.89 5.89
CA ASN A 207 -8.92 7.29 7.13
C ASN A 207 -9.45 8.08 8.31
N ASN A 208 -10.08 7.39 9.25
CA ASN A 208 -10.61 7.99 10.46
C ASN A 208 -10.28 7.12 11.68
N LEU A 209 -9.96 7.79 12.77
CA LEU A 209 -9.74 7.16 14.06
C LEU A 209 -10.44 7.97 15.15
N TRP A 210 -11.19 7.30 16.01
CA TRP A 210 -11.87 7.85 17.16
C TRP A 210 -11.45 7.12 18.44
N LYS A 211 -10.99 7.83 19.44
CA LYS A 211 -10.84 7.27 20.78
C LYS A 211 -12.20 7.10 21.42
N THR A 212 -12.53 5.87 21.81
CA THR A 212 -13.78 5.52 22.49
C THR A 212 -13.61 5.44 23.99
N GLY A 213 -12.36 5.41 24.48
CA GLY A 213 -12.00 5.40 25.88
C GLY A 213 -10.51 5.75 26.10
N ALA A 214 -10.01 5.56 27.30
CA ALA A 214 -8.60 5.83 27.63
C ALA A 214 -7.64 4.95 26.84
N ASP A 215 -7.98 3.66 26.73
CA ASP A 215 -7.18 2.62 26.07
C ASP A 215 -7.87 2.06 24.82
N SER A 216 -9.06 2.55 24.48
CA SER A 216 -9.88 2.01 23.38
C SER A 216 -10.05 3.01 22.24
N GLN A 217 -10.13 2.48 21.03
CA GLN A 217 -10.29 3.25 19.78
C GLN A 217 -11.05 2.45 18.72
N LEU A 218 -11.70 3.20 17.84
CA LEU A 218 -12.31 2.70 16.60
C LEU A 218 -11.60 3.33 15.42
N ARG A 219 -11.21 2.54 14.45
CA ARG A 219 -10.53 2.98 13.22
C ARG A 219 -11.30 2.50 11.99
N LEU A 220 -11.44 3.38 11.00
CA LEU A 220 -12.01 3.10 9.69
C LEU A 220 -11.05 3.57 8.62
N ASN A 221 -10.63 2.66 7.75
CA ASN A 221 -9.81 2.95 6.58
C ASN A 221 -10.55 2.46 5.33
N ILE A 222 -10.65 3.29 4.29
CA ILE A 222 -11.26 2.98 3.00
C ILE A 222 -10.32 3.48 1.91
N ASN A 223 -10.01 2.62 0.92
CA ASN A 223 -9.16 2.95 -0.20
C ASN A 223 -9.85 2.57 -1.52
N TYR A 224 -9.69 3.41 -2.50
CA TYR A 224 -10.14 3.20 -3.86
C TYR A 224 -8.99 3.39 -4.84
N LEU A 225 -8.86 2.48 -5.78
CA LEU A 225 -7.92 2.54 -6.89
C LEU A 225 -8.64 2.22 -8.20
N ASN A 226 -8.41 3.03 -9.21
CA ASN A 226 -8.69 2.72 -10.59
C ASN A 226 -7.48 3.16 -11.40
N ASP A 227 -6.70 2.19 -11.87
CA ASP A 227 -5.46 2.43 -12.59
C ASP A 227 -5.48 1.66 -13.92
N THR A 228 -5.26 2.37 -15.00
CA THR A 228 -5.08 1.79 -16.32
C THR A 228 -3.64 1.98 -16.73
N GLN A 229 -2.93 0.89 -16.99
CA GLN A 229 -1.55 0.88 -17.43
C GLN A 229 -1.46 0.28 -18.84
N SER A 230 -0.67 0.88 -19.71
CA SER A 230 -0.38 0.39 -21.04
C SER A 230 1.10 0.16 -21.22
N GLU A 231 1.44 -0.91 -21.88
CA GLU A 231 2.82 -1.30 -22.18
C GLU A 231 2.90 -1.80 -23.61
N ASN A 232 3.93 -1.35 -24.34
CA ASN A 232 4.24 -1.81 -25.67
C ASN A 232 5.68 -2.30 -25.69
N THR A 233 5.90 -3.55 -26.11
CA THR A 233 7.21 -4.16 -26.16
C THR A 233 7.47 -4.80 -27.51
N LEU A 234 8.66 -4.56 -28.07
CA LEU A 234 9.17 -5.22 -29.26
C LEU A 234 10.38 -6.07 -28.89
N ARG A 235 10.28 -7.38 -29.12
CA ARG A 235 11.38 -8.31 -28.95
C ARG A 235 11.78 -8.87 -30.30
N VAL A 236 13.06 -8.78 -30.63
CA VAL A 236 13.66 -9.41 -31.80
C VAL A 236 14.67 -10.43 -31.32
N SER A 237 14.44 -11.69 -31.64
CA SER A 237 15.37 -12.81 -31.34
C SER A 237 15.91 -13.37 -32.65
N GLU A 238 17.24 -13.48 -32.77
CA GLU A 238 17.89 -14.08 -33.92
C GLU A 238 18.71 -15.27 -33.48
N TYR A 239 18.42 -16.44 -34.05
CA TYR A 239 19.11 -17.70 -33.79
C TYR A 239 19.98 -18.00 -34.99
N PHE A 240 21.27 -18.03 -34.77
CA PHE A 240 22.25 -18.39 -35.82
C PHE A 240 22.40 -19.90 -35.88
N LEU A 241 22.00 -20.48 -36.99
CA LEU A 241 22.16 -21.90 -37.31
C LEU A 241 23.37 -22.07 -38.26
N PRO A 242 23.96 -23.29 -38.43
CA PRO A 242 25.15 -23.48 -39.26
C PRO A 242 25.03 -22.92 -40.68
N ASP A 243 23.85 -23.04 -41.31
CA ASP A 243 23.64 -22.63 -42.70
C ASP A 243 22.51 -21.62 -42.88
N SER A 244 21.93 -21.05 -41.80
CA SER A 244 20.81 -20.14 -41.85
C SER A 244 20.67 -19.31 -40.56
N SER A 245 19.80 -18.29 -40.56
CA SER A 245 19.36 -17.65 -39.32
C SER A 245 17.83 -17.71 -39.21
N LEU A 246 17.34 -17.91 -38.00
CA LEU A 246 15.93 -17.82 -37.66
C LEU A 246 15.69 -16.53 -36.90
N ARG A 247 14.93 -15.61 -37.49
CA ARG A 247 14.55 -14.35 -36.86
C ARG A 247 13.11 -14.41 -36.40
N ILE A 248 12.91 -14.16 -35.10
CA ILE A 248 11.60 -14.10 -34.46
C ILE A 248 11.36 -12.66 -34.05
N ILE A 249 10.24 -12.09 -34.50
CA ILE A 249 9.80 -10.76 -34.13
C ILE A 249 8.50 -10.93 -33.34
N GLU A 250 8.51 -10.44 -32.12
CA GLU A 250 7.39 -10.45 -31.20
C GLU A 250 7.05 -9.03 -30.80
N ASN A 251 5.86 -8.58 -31.13
CA ASN A 251 5.31 -7.29 -30.72
C ASN A 251 4.14 -7.54 -29.78
N ASN A 252 4.22 -6.95 -28.59
CA ASN A 252 3.24 -7.12 -27.52
C ASN A 252 2.67 -5.76 -27.11
N ASP A 253 1.35 -5.63 -27.19
CA ASP A 253 0.60 -4.51 -26.65
C ASP A 253 -0.22 -5.02 -25.47
N LEU A 254 0.08 -4.57 -24.27
CA LEU A 254 -0.64 -4.89 -23.05
C LEU A 254 -1.37 -3.65 -22.53
N THR A 255 -2.63 -3.82 -22.19
CA THR A 255 -3.38 -2.86 -21.38
C THR A 255 -3.91 -3.60 -20.16
N ASN A 256 -3.56 -3.10 -18.99
CA ASN A 256 -4.03 -3.59 -17.71
C ASN A 256 -4.85 -2.49 -17.03
N ARG A 257 -6.11 -2.75 -16.70
CA ARG A 257 -6.94 -1.90 -15.86
C ARG A 257 -7.19 -2.59 -14.54
N GLN A 258 -6.70 -2.00 -13.47
CA GLN A 258 -6.89 -2.44 -12.09
C GLN A 258 -7.96 -1.59 -11.42
N GLN A 259 -8.93 -2.23 -10.79
CA GLN A 259 -9.95 -1.58 -9.97
C GLN A 259 -10.00 -2.25 -8.61
N ALA A 260 -9.87 -1.48 -7.55
CA ALA A 260 -9.95 -1.99 -6.20
C ALA A 260 -10.73 -1.01 -5.30
N LEU A 261 -11.56 -1.59 -4.45
CA LEU A 261 -12.15 -0.92 -3.30
C LEU A 261 -11.91 -1.82 -2.10
N ASP A 262 -11.13 -1.34 -1.16
CA ASP A 262 -10.83 -2.08 0.06
C ASP A 262 -10.97 -1.21 1.29
N GLY A 263 -11.12 -1.86 2.44
CA GLY A 263 -11.16 -1.16 3.69
C GLY A 263 -11.13 -2.07 4.90
N ALA A 264 -11.01 -1.42 6.05
CA ALA A 264 -11.00 -2.07 7.35
C ALA A 264 -11.72 -1.24 8.40
N LEU A 265 -12.52 -1.90 9.23
CA LEU A 265 -13.08 -1.35 10.46
C LEU A 265 -12.48 -2.13 11.62
N ALA A 266 -11.71 -1.45 12.47
CA ALA A 266 -11.02 -2.08 13.60
C ALA A 266 -11.41 -1.41 14.92
N TYR A 267 -11.83 -2.22 15.88
CA TYR A 267 -11.95 -1.82 17.27
C TYR A 267 -10.78 -2.40 18.07
N THR A 268 -10.08 -1.55 18.82
CA THR A 268 -8.94 -1.96 19.64
C THR A 268 -9.13 -1.44 21.06
N ASP A 269 -8.93 -2.31 22.06
CA ASP A 269 -8.77 -1.95 23.45
C ASP A 269 -7.40 -2.49 23.93
N ASN A 270 -6.47 -1.58 24.20
CA ASN A 270 -5.06 -1.90 24.48
C ASN A 270 -4.67 -1.40 25.87
N SER A 271 -5.07 -2.13 26.89
CA SER A 271 -4.75 -1.84 28.28
C SER A 271 -3.55 -2.68 28.79
N VAL A 272 -3.04 -2.35 29.97
CA VAL A 272 -1.93 -3.10 30.62
C VAL A 272 -2.36 -4.53 30.98
N LYS A 273 -3.66 -4.75 31.24
CA LYS A 273 -4.19 -6.05 31.70
C LYS A 273 -4.69 -6.93 30.57
N HIS A 274 -5.19 -6.33 29.51
CA HIS A 274 -5.76 -7.05 28.36
C HIS A 274 -5.54 -6.27 27.07
N TYR A 275 -5.60 -7.00 25.99
CA TYR A 275 -5.65 -6.49 24.63
C TYR A 275 -6.81 -7.16 23.91
N LEU A 276 -7.68 -6.38 23.32
CA LEU A 276 -8.75 -6.81 22.42
C LEU A 276 -8.62 -6.08 21.11
N GLU A 277 -8.62 -6.81 20.03
CA GLU A 277 -8.73 -6.25 18.68
C GLU A 277 -9.72 -7.08 17.88
N ASN A 278 -10.68 -6.40 17.27
CA ASN A 278 -11.57 -6.99 16.27
C ASN A 278 -11.46 -6.16 15.00
N THR A 279 -11.09 -6.81 13.91
CA THR A 279 -10.94 -6.16 12.61
C THR A 279 -11.82 -6.86 11.59
N LEU A 280 -12.69 -6.10 10.94
CA LEU A 280 -13.43 -6.48 9.75
C LEU A 280 -12.74 -5.85 8.55
N LYS A 281 -12.20 -6.67 7.66
CA LYS A 281 -11.60 -6.24 6.38
C LYS A 281 -12.51 -6.63 5.23
N TRP A 282 -12.51 -5.82 4.18
CA TRP A 282 -13.15 -6.14 2.90
C TRP A 282 -12.28 -5.69 1.75
N LYS A 283 -12.31 -6.45 0.66
CA LYS A 283 -11.57 -6.14 -0.55
C LYS A 283 -12.37 -6.63 -1.76
N PHE A 284 -12.65 -5.71 -2.67
CA PHE A 284 -13.27 -5.98 -3.96
C PHE A 284 -12.30 -5.58 -5.05
N THR A 285 -11.93 -6.50 -5.92
CA THR A 285 -11.07 -6.21 -7.07
C THR A 285 -11.74 -6.67 -8.36
N GLY A 286 -11.57 -5.89 -9.43
CA GLY A 286 -12.05 -6.23 -10.76
C GLY A 286 -11.04 -5.73 -11.78
N ASP A 287 -10.11 -6.60 -12.18
CA ASP A 287 -9.06 -6.25 -13.13
C ASP A 287 -9.47 -6.64 -14.55
N LYS A 288 -8.90 -5.98 -15.55
CA LYS A 288 -9.10 -6.27 -16.96
C LYS A 288 -7.77 -6.19 -17.68
N TYR A 289 -7.33 -7.33 -18.19
CA TYR A 289 -6.12 -7.44 -18.98
C TYR A 289 -6.49 -7.64 -20.44
N LYS A 290 -5.86 -6.87 -21.32
CA LYS A 290 -5.93 -7.06 -22.77
C LYS A 290 -4.52 -7.16 -23.29
N ALA A 291 -4.19 -8.26 -23.98
CA ALA A 291 -2.89 -8.45 -24.59
C ALA A 291 -3.07 -8.79 -26.07
N ASN A 292 -2.38 -8.04 -26.93
CA ASN A 292 -2.28 -8.32 -28.35
C ASN A 292 -0.83 -8.70 -28.62
N THR A 293 -0.58 -9.97 -28.90
CA THR A 293 0.75 -10.47 -29.24
C THR A 293 0.80 -10.79 -30.73
N THR A 294 1.68 -10.12 -31.46
CA THR A 294 1.98 -10.47 -32.84
C THR A 294 3.33 -11.17 -32.90
N PHE A 295 3.30 -12.43 -33.28
CA PHE A 295 4.46 -13.29 -33.43
C PHE A 295 4.69 -13.56 -34.92
N ASN A 296 5.75 -12.94 -35.48
CA ASN A 296 5.97 -12.85 -36.92
C ASN A 296 4.72 -12.26 -37.61
N ASN A 297 3.86 -13.08 -38.24
CA ASN A 297 2.64 -12.67 -38.92
C ASN A 297 1.35 -13.20 -38.26
N ASN A 298 1.45 -13.88 -37.12
CA ASN A 298 0.32 -14.41 -36.41
C ASN A 298 -0.03 -13.49 -35.23
N THR A 299 -1.31 -13.13 -35.11
CA THR A 299 -1.80 -12.31 -34.00
C THR A 299 -2.64 -13.15 -33.06
N ILE A 300 -2.35 -13.05 -31.77
CA ILE A 300 -3.10 -13.65 -30.68
C ILE A 300 -3.63 -12.51 -29.80
N ASN A 301 -4.95 -12.46 -29.63
CA ASN A 301 -5.59 -11.52 -28.74
C ASN A 301 -6.07 -12.25 -27.50
N GLN A 302 -5.70 -11.76 -26.34
CA GLN A 302 -6.08 -12.32 -25.05
C GLN A 302 -6.83 -11.26 -24.25
N LYS A 303 -7.94 -11.67 -23.61
CA LYS A 303 -8.64 -10.87 -22.60
C LYS A 303 -8.77 -11.71 -21.34
N TYR A 304 -8.36 -11.16 -20.22
CA TYR A 304 -8.42 -11.82 -18.93
C TYR A 304 -9.07 -10.88 -17.92
N ASP A 305 -10.19 -11.32 -17.35
CA ASP A 305 -11.05 -10.53 -16.47
C ASP A 305 -11.17 -11.26 -15.10
N PRO A 306 -10.18 -11.12 -14.18
CA PRO A 306 -10.31 -11.64 -12.82
C PRO A 306 -11.14 -10.70 -11.95
N GLN A 307 -12.01 -11.28 -11.13
CA GLN A 307 -12.76 -10.58 -10.09
C GLN A 307 -12.58 -11.33 -8.77
N ASN A 308 -12.41 -10.59 -7.70
CA ASN A 308 -12.28 -11.17 -6.37
C ASN A 308 -13.02 -10.32 -5.33
N THR A 309 -13.78 -11.00 -4.48
CA THR A 309 -14.41 -10.45 -3.29
C THR A 309 -13.87 -11.18 -2.08
N LEU A 310 -13.32 -10.45 -1.11
CA LEU A 310 -12.81 -10.99 0.13
C LEU A 310 -13.41 -10.20 1.29
N ILE A 311 -14.01 -10.89 2.26
CA ILE A 311 -14.52 -10.30 3.50
C ILE A 311 -13.97 -11.15 4.64
N GLU A 312 -13.28 -10.52 5.58
CA GLU A 312 -12.62 -11.20 6.68
C GLU A 312 -12.94 -10.55 8.02
N ASN A 313 -13.18 -11.36 9.02
CA ASN A 313 -13.22 -10.89 10.41
C ASN A 313 -12.17 -11.61 11.24
N GLN A 314 -11.36 -10.82 11.90
CA GLN A 314 -10.33 -11.30 12.80
C GLN A 314 -10.56 -10.74 14.20
N LEU A 315 -10.68 -11.63 15.19
CA LEU A 315 -10.74 -11.29 16.61
C LEU A 315 -9.48 -11.81 17.30
N ASN A 316 -8.89 -10.97 18.13
CA ASN A 316 -7.78 -11.35 18.99
C ASN A 316 -8.00 -10.78 20.38
N TYR A 317 -8.07 -11.65 21.37
CA TYR A 317 -8.18 -11.29 22.77
C TYR A 317 -7.02 -11.89 23.56
N LEU A 318 -6.28 -11.02 24.24
CA LEU A 318 -5.16 -11.40 25.07
C LEU A 318 -5.39 -10.86 26.49
N LYS A 319 -5.31 -11.72 27.49
CA LYS A 319 -5.42 -11.35 28.90
C LYS A 319 -4.14 -11.75 29.65
N ARG A 320 -3.58 -10.77 30.35
CA ARG A 320 -2.45 -10.99 31.26
C ARG A 320 -2.93 -11.20 32.69
N ASN A 321 -2.45 -12.27 33.31
CA ASN A 321 -2.61 -12.49 34.73
C ASN A 321 -1.22 -12.82 35.33
N ASN A 322 -0.60 -11.83 35.95
CA ASN A 322 0.80 -11.83 36.39
C ASN A 322 1.76 -12.23 35.26
N GLU A 323 2.41 -13.39 35.36
CA GLU A 323 3.35 -13.92 34.36
C GLU A 323 2.69 -14.82 33.31
N LYS A 324 1.37 -15.07 33.41
CA LYS A 324 0.64 -15.93 32.49
C LYS A 324 -0.10 -15.07 31.48
N ILE A 325 -0.05 -15.51 30.23
CA ILE A 325 -0.77 -14.89 29.12
C ILE A 325 -1.79 -15.91 28.61
N PHE A 326 -3.04 -15.48 28.53
CA PHE A 326 -4.12 -16.22 27.91
C PHE A 326 -4.48 -15.51 26.60
N ASN A 327 -4.47 -16.23 25.48
CA ASN A 327 -4.78 -15.71 24.17
C ASN A 327 -5.90 -16.51 23.51
N ILE A 328 -6.90 -15.81 22.96
CA ILE A 328 -7.97 -16.38 22.11
C ILE A 328 -7.95 -15.62 20.79
N GLY A 329 -7.90 -16.35 19.69
CA GLY A 329 -8.06 -15.82 18.34
C GLY A 329 -9.22 -16.47 17.62
N SER A 330 -9.91 -15.71 16.78
CA SER A 330 -10.91 -16.19 15.82
C SER A 330 -10.67 -15.55 14.48
N PHE A 331 -10.75 -16.33 13.41
CA PHE A 331 -10.63 -15.88 12.05
C PHE A 331 -11.77 -16.49 11.22
N VAL A 332 -12.50 -15.65 10.51
CA VAL A 332 -13.57 -16.04 9.57
C VAL A 332 -13.36 -15.28 8.30
N ALA A 333 -13.31 -15.97 7.18
CA ALA A 333 -13.17 -15.37 5.86
C ALA A 333 -14.25 -15.90 4.90
N PHE A 334 -14.71 -15.02 4.04
CA PHE A 334 -15.52 -15.32 2.86
C PHE A 334 -14.75 -14.83 1.64
N SER A 335 -14.55 -15.71 0.67
CA SER A 335 -13.90 -15.39 -0.60
C SER A 335 -14.75 -15.89 -1.74
N ASP A 336 -14.92 -15.04 -2.76
CA ASP A 336 -15.56 -15.38 -4.03
C ASP A 336 -14.66 -14.89 -5.16
N GLN A 337 -14.19 -15.80 -6.00
CA GLN A 337 -13.25 -15.52 -7.08
C GLN A 337 -13.81 -16.03 -8.42
N SER A 338 -13.78 -15.17 -9.41
CA SER A 338 -14.16 -15.50 -10.80
C SER A 338 -13.06 -15.04 -11.75
N GLU A 339 -12.63 -15.92 -12.64
CA GLU A 339 -11.63 -15.64 -13.66
C GLU A 339 -12.17 -16.03 -15.04
N LYS A 340 -12.09 -15.11 -15.99
CA LYS A 340 -12.51 -15.32 -17.36
C LYS A 340 -11.36 -15.03 -18.30
N LEU A 341 -10.97 -16.03 -19.10
CA LEU A 341 -9.98 -15.90 -20.17
C LEU A 341 -10.65 -16.13 -21.53
N GLU A 342 -10.47 -15.19 -22.43
CA GLU A 342 -10.84 -15.30 -23.84
C GLU A 342 -9.57 -15.20 -24.71
N VAL A 343 -9.36 -16.19 -25.58
CA VAL A 343 -8.22 -16.20 -26.52
C VAL A 343 -8.76 -16.27 -27.94
N ILE A 344 -8.34 -15.31 -28.79
CA ILE A 344 -8.73 -15.24 -30.19
C ILE A 344 -7.46 -15.35 -31.03
N GLN A 345 -7.36 -16.42 -31.82
CA GLN A 345 -6.28 -16.67 -32.75
C GLN A 345 -6.85 -16.98 -34.14
N ASN A 346 -6.39 -16.28 -35.17
CA ASN A 346 -6.76 -16.53 -36.57
C ASN A 346 -8.28 -16.65 -36.81
N LYS A 347 -9.11 -15.82 -36.14
CA LYS A 347 -10.59 -15.83 -36.15
C LYS A 347 -11.25 -17.01 -35.42
N ALA A 348 -10.49 -17.92 -34.80
CA ALA A 348 -11.03 -18.87 -33.85
C ALA A 348 -11.02 -18.24 -32.43
N SER A 349 -12.09 -18.45 -31.67
CA SER A 349 -12.22 -17.94 -30.31
C SER A 349 -12.38 -19.12 -29.36
N GLU A 350 -11.57 -19.15 -28.29
CA GLU A 350 -11.73 -20.06 -27.17
C GLU A 350 -11.99 -19.25 -25.90
N MET A 351 -12.94 -19.70 -25.09
CA MET A 351 -13.30 -19.05 -23.83
C MET A 351 -13.22 -20.05 -22.69
N GLN A 352 -12.55 -19.66 -21.62
CA GLN A 352 -12.50 -20.40 -20.38
C GLN A 352 -12.96 -19.51 -19.23
N THR A 353 -13.86 -20.04 -18.39
CA THR A 353 -14.34 -19.37 -17.17
C THR A 353 -14.15 -20.30 -15.98
N ILE A 354 -13.55 -19.81 -14.91
CA ILE A 354 -13.31 -20.55 -13.69
C ILE A 354 -13.92 -19.76 -12.53
N HIS A 355 -14.62 -20.45 -11.64
CA HIS A 355 -15.17 -19.91 -10.39
C HIS A 355 -14.63 -20.74 -9.22
N SER A 356 -14.29 -20.08 -8.12
CA SER A 356 -13.84 -20.74 -6.88
C SER A 356 -14.34 -19.99 -5.63
#